data_beacc114ffd12254f4e041b42c2dff3a
#
_entry.id   beacc114ffd12254f4e041b42c2dff3a
#
_cell.length_a   1.000
_cell.length_b   1.000
_cell.length_c   1.000
_cell.angle_alpha   90.00
_cell.angle_beta   90.00
_cell.angle_gamma   90.00
#
_symmetry.space_group_name_H-M   'P 1'
#
loop_
_entity.id
_entity.type
_entity.pdbx_description
1 polymer ?
#
loop_
_entity_poly.entity_id
_entity_poly.type
_entity_poly.pdbx_seq_one_letter_code
_entity_poly.pdbx_strand_id
1 'polypeptide(L)'
;DRIPPSAAVNEAVEQTRRLANQQAARLVNGVLRNLLRAMPLPLPDDLSLRYSHPEPIVRLFLAQFGREETERILQTDNEAPQTVLQVNPLRGDAAALPEELPGAQPHPWLPGCLTVSGPVEQTAAFREGRVYVQDAAAHLAVAVSGIEPGMRALDCCAAPGGKSFAAALQMQDRGTLYSCDIHPHRLDLIERGAERLGISILETHLQDASQPVPAWRSAMDVVLADVPCSGLGVIRKKPDIRYHEPSAELPALQRAILAQQAEYVRPGGVLLYSTCTILRRENEAVAEDFLRTHPDFVPENAPWPEGSGIAPGAMVTLLPGQRET
;
A
#
# COMPACT_ATOMS: atom_id res chain seq x y z
N ASP A 1 10.32 9.48 -21.10
CA ASP A 1 9.81 10.45 -22.07
C ASP A 1 10.03 11.91 -21.69
N ARG A 2 10.70 12.17 -20.55
CA ARG A 2 11.08 13.54 -20.13
C ARG A 2 12.41 14.00 -20.70
N ILE A 3 13.24 13.06 -21.17
CA ILE A 3 14.57 13.33 -21.71
C ILE A 3 14.53 13.12 -23.23
N PRO A 4 14.93 14.11 -24.05
CA PRO A 4 15.00 13.92 -25.48
C PRO A 4 15.94 12.76 -25.85
N PRO A 5 15.59 11.90 -26.81
CA PRO A 5 16.40 10.73 -27.17
C PRO A 5 17.85 11.06 -27.54
N SER A 6 18.07 12.20 -28.21
CA SER A 6 19.42 12.68 -28.53
C SER A 6 20.25 13.02 -27.29
N ALA A 7 19.63 13.58 -26.25
CA ALA A 7 20.32 13.90 -25.00
C ALA A 7 20.69 12.60 -24.23
N ALA A 8 19.78 11.64 -24.17
CA ALA A 8 20.04 10.33 -23.55
C ALA A 8 21.20 9.59 -24.25
N VAL A 9 21.24 9.58 -25.58
CA VAL A 9 22.35 8.97 -26.33
C VAL A 9 23.65 9.70 -26.06
N ASN A 10 23.67 11.03 -26.09
CA ASN A 10 24.89 11.80 -25.86
C ASN A 10 25.44 11.56 -24.45
N GLU A 11 24.60 11.51 -23.43
CA GLU A 11 25.01 11.24 -22.05
C GLU A 11 25.57 9.82 -21.90
N ALA A 12 24.89 8.81 -22.47
CA ALA A 12 25.39 7.43 -22.46
C ALA A 12 26.75 7.28 -23.13
N VAL A 13 26.96 7.96 -24.26
CA VAL A 13 28.24 7.97 -24.99
C VAL A 13 29.32 8.65 -24.16
N GLU A 14 29.04 9.77 -23.53
CA GLU A 14 30.01 10.50 -22.71
C GLU A 14 30.39 9.70 -21.45
N GLN A 15 29.43 9.10 -20.77
CA GLN A 15 29.69 8.20 -19.64
C GLN A 15 30.55 7.01 -20.06
N THR A 16 30.25 6.38 -21.20
CA THR A 16 31.05 5.28 -21.72
C THR A 16 32.48 5.72 -22.02
N ARG A 17 32.67 6.93 -22.56
CA ARG A 17 34.02 7.49 -22.83
C ARG A 17 34.82 7.67 -21.55
N ARG A 18 34.18 8.10 -20.47
CA ARG A 18 34.83 8.32 -19.16
C ARG A 18 35.12 7.03 -18.41
N LEU A 19 34.19 6.09 -18.43
CA LEU A 19 34.27 4.86 -17.65
C LEU A 19 34.98 3.71 -18.32
N ALA A 20 35.04 3.70 -19.67
CA ALA A 20 35.70 2.65 -20.44
C ALA A 20 36.77 3.25 -21.37
N ASN A 21 36.42 3.49 -22.64
CA ASN A 21 37.35 4.03 -23.63
C ASN A 21 36.61 4.56 -24.88
N GLN A 22 37.37 5.22 -25.78
CA GLN A 22 36.84 5.83 -27.00
C GLN A 22 36.24 4.80 -27.97
N GLN A 23 36.76 3.58 -28.02
CA GLN A 23 36.24 2.52 -28.91
C GLN A 23 34.88 2.04 -28.44
N ALA A 24 34.71 1.80 -27.14
CA ALA A 24 33.42 1.46 -26.54
C ALA A 24 32.39 2.57 -26.75
N ALA A 25 32.79 3.86 -26.58
CA ALA A 25 31.91 4.99 -26.84
C ALA A 25 31.41 5.07 -28.29
N ARG A 26 32.28 4.73 -29.28
CA ARG A 26 31.84 4.65 -30.66
C ARG A 26 30.83 3.52 -30.90
N LEU A 27 31.03 2.36 -30.27
CA LEU A 27 30.11 1.22 -30.35
C LEU A 27 28.76 1.60 -29.76
N VAL A 28 28.73 2.14 -28.53
CA VAL A 28 27.52 2.56 -27.85
C VAL A 28 26.75 3.60 -28.68
N ASN A 29 27.45 4.60 -29.24
CA ASN A 29 26.83 5.59 -30.12
C ASN A 29 26.19 4.95 -31.37
N GLY A 30 26.91 4.01 -32.02
CA GLY A 30 26.40 3.29 -33.20
C GLY A 30 25.15 2.47 -32.88
N VAL A 31 25.19 1.69 -31.79
CA VAL A 31 24.06 0.85 -31.35
C VAL A 31 22.81 1.72 -30.98
N LEU A 32 22.99 2.75 -30.13
CA LEU A 32 21.89 3.57 -29.69
C LEU A 32 21.27 4.39 -30.83
N ARG A 33 22.08 4.93 -31.76
CA ARG A 33 21.55 5.64 -32.94
C ARG A 33 20.81 4.71 -33.90
N ASN A 34 21.27 3.46 -34.07
CA ASN A 34 20.55 2.47 -34.88
C ASN A 34 19.24 2.08 -34.23
N LEU A 35 19.22 1.90 -32.90
CA LEU A 35 18.00 1.65 -32.12
C LEU A 35 16.98 2.77 -32.34
N LEU A 36 17.40 4.04 -32.19
CA LEU A 36 16.52 5.18 -32.39
C LEU A 36 15.93 5.26 -33.80
N ARG A 37 16.70 4.87 -34.85
CA ARG A 37 16.18 4.84 -36.22
C ARG A 37 15.18 3.70 -36.44
N ALA A 38 15.28 2.61 -35.67
CA ALA A 38 14.36 1.47 -35.75
C ALA A 38 13.08 1.67 -34.93
N MET A 39 13.01 2.72 -34.11
CA MET A 39 11.80 2.99 -33.29
C MET A 39 10.65 3.56 -34.14
N PRO A 40 9.40 3.23 -33.80
CA PRO A 40 9.01 2.32 -32.70
C PRO A 40 9.30 0.84 -33.04
N LEU A 41 9.88 0.14 -32.07
CA LEU A 41 10.08 -1.29 -32.22
C LEU A 41 8.74 -2.03 -32.09
N PRO A 42 8.54 -3.16 -32.82
CA PRO A 42 7.37 -3.99 -32.59
C PRO A 42 7.38 -4.51 -31.15
N LEU A 43 6.22 -4.37 -30.48
CA LEU A 43 6.07 -4.90 -29.14
C LEU A 43 6.01 -6.43 -29.19
N PRO A 44 6.75 -7.14 -28.33
CA PRO A 44 6.68 -8.59 -28.28
C PRO A 44 5.28 -9.07 -27.84
N ASP A 45 4.86 -10.24 -28.29
CA ASP A 45 3.61 -10.88 -27.85
C ASP A 45 3.72 -11.45 -26.44
N ASP A 46 4.93 -11.75 -26.00
CA ASP A 46 5.24 -12.18 -24.65
C ASP A 46 5.04 -11.04 -23.66
N LEU A 47 4.11 -11.23 -22.71
CA LEU A 47 3.75 -10.21 -21.72
C LEU A 47 4.89 -9.88 -20.76
N SER A 48 5.74 -10.85 -20.44
CA SER A 48 6.89 -10.65 -19.54
C SER A 48 7.86 -9.66 -20.16
N LEU A 49 8.17 -9.83 -21.45
CA LEU A 49 9.04 -8.93 -22.20
C LEU A 49 8.37 -7.58 -22.46
N ARG A 50 7.09 -7.60 -22.90
CA ARG A 50 6.33 -6.40 -23.26
C ARG A 50 6.20 -5.42 -22.11
N TYR A 51 5.91 -5.93 -20.90
CA TYR A 51 5.66 -5.13 -19.70
C TYR A 51 6.80 -5.16 -18.68
N SER A 52 7.93 -5.82 -18.99
CA SER A 52 9.10 -5.91 -18.12
C SER A 52 8.77 -6.47 -16.72
N HIS A 53 8.02 -7.57 -16.69
CA HIS A 53 7.71 -8.31 -15.48
C HIS A 53 8.28 -9.73 -15.55
N PRO A 54 8.80 -10.29 -14.44
CA PRO A 54 9.27 -11.67 -14.41
C PRO A 54 8.18 -12.67 -14.79
N GLU A 55 8.54 -13.65 -15.62
CA GLU A 55 7.61 -14.67 -16.12
C GLU A 55 6.80 -15.40 -15.01
N PRO A 56 7.38 -15.76 -13.84
CA PRO A 56 6.62 -16.39 -12.77
C PRO A 56 5.43 -15.54 -12.29
N ILE A 57 5.60 -14.20 -12.17
CA ILE A 57 4.53 -13.29 -11.76
C ILE A 57 3.47 -13.17 -12.86
N VAL A 58 3.89 -13.03 -14.12
CA VAL A 58 2.97 -12.98 -15.26
C VAL A 58 2.11 -14.25 -15.31
N ARG A 59 2.71 -15.42 -15.10
CA ARG A 59 1.98 -16.70 -15.04
C ARG A 59 0.96 -16.74 -13.90
N LEU A 60 1.31 -16.24 -12.71
CA LEU A 60 0.38 -16.15 -11.58
C LEU A 60 -0.82 -15.27 -11.92
N PHE A 61 -0.58 -14.10 -12.51
CA PHE A 61 -1.64 -13.18 -12.90
C PHE A 61 -2.52 -13.78 -14.01
N LEU A 62 -1.93 -14.38 -15.04
CA LEU A 62 -2.68 -15.04 -16.11
C LEU A 62 -3.58 -16.16 -15.59
N ALA A 63 -3.09 -16.94 -14.63
CA ALA A 63 -3.86 -18.04 -14.02
C ALA A 63 -5.05 -17.55 -13.19
N GLN A 64 -4.93 -16.39 -12.54
CA GLN A 64 -5.98 -15.86 -11.67
C GLN A 64 -6.93 -14.91 -12.38
N PHE A 65 -6.45 -14.06 -13.27
CA PHE A 65 -7.21 -12.94 -13.84
C PHE A 65 -7.52 -13.12 -15.35
N GLY A 66 -6.87 -14.06 -16.02
CA GLY A 66 -6.92 -14.17 -17.48
C GLY A 66 -6.08 -13.10 -18.18
N ARG A 67 -6.06 -13.13 -19.52
CA ARG A 67 -5.12 -12.31 -20.31
C ARG A 67 -5.43 -10.81 -20.24
N GLU A 68 -6.66 -10.42 -20.48
CA GLU A 68 -7.07 -9.01 -20.58
C GLU A 68 -6.78 -8.24 -19.29
N GLU A 69 -7.21 -8.77 -18.15
CA GLU A 69 -7.02 -8.14 -16.87
C GLU A 69 -5.53 -8.15 -16.45
N THR A 70 -4.80 -9.22 -16.77
CA THR A 70 -3.36 -9.28 -16.55
C THR A 70 -2.64 -8.18 -17.33
N GLU A 71 -2.94 -7.99 -18.61
CA GLU A 71 -2.33 -6.92 -19.42
C GLU A 71 -2.60 -5.54 -18.80
N ARG A 72 -3.82 -5.30 -18.32
CA ARG A 72 -4.18 -4.05 -17.65
C ARG A 72 -3.38 -3.82 -16.37
N ILE A 73 -3.23 -4.84 -15.53
CA ILE A 73 -2.43 -4.77 -14.29
C ILE A 73 -0.96 -4.46 -14.62
N LEU A 74 -0.35 -5.23 -15.53
CA LEU A 74 1.06 -5.06 -15.91
C LEU A 74 1.35 -3.69 -16.54
N GLN A 75 0.40 -3.14 -17.30
CA GLN A 75 0.49 -1.80 -17.85
C GLN A 75 0.47 -0.75 -16.73
N THR A 76 -0.48 -0.85 -15.81
CA THR A 76 -0.64 0.06 -14.68
C THR A 76 0.58 0.03 -13.76
N ASP A 77 1.16 -1.14 -13.52
CA ASP A 77 2.37 -1.29 -12.70
C ASP A 77 3.58 -0.53 -13.25
N ASN A 78 3.58 -0.18 -14.53
CA ASN A 78 4.63 0.62 -15.17
C ASN A 78 4.31 2.12 -15.27
N GLU A 79 3.14 2.55 -14.84
CA GLU A 79 2.77 3.96 -14.79
C GLU A 79 3.33 4.65 -13.53
N ALA A 80 3.47 5.97 -13.57
CA ALA A 80 3.83 6.72 -12.36
C ALA A 80 2.68 6.67 -11.35
N PRO A 81 2.93 6.29 -10.08
CA PRO A 81 1.89 6.28 -9.08
C PRO A 81 1.45 7.70 -8.72
N GLN A 82 0.16 7.86 -8.46
CA GLN A 82 -0.35 9.09 -7.89
C GLN A 82 -0.05 9.12 -6.38
N THR A 83 0.41 10.26 -5.88
CA THR A 83 0.61 10.45 -4.44
C THR A 83 -0.70 10.87 -3.80
N VAL A 84 -1.14 10.09 -2.79
CA VAL A 84 -2.32 10.41 -1.99
C VAL A 84 -1.88 10.84 -0.60
N LEU A 85 -2.45 11.93 -0.12
CA LEU A 85 -2.24 12.49 1.21
C LEU A 85 -3.52 12.37 2.04
N GLN A 86 -3.31 12.07 3.30
CA GLN A 86 -4.35 12.16 4.32
C GLN A 86 -4.21 13.49 5.04
N VAL A 87 -5.30 14.21 5.18
CA VAL A 87 -5.36 15.44 5.97
C VAL A 87 -5.46 15.08 7.45
N ASN A 88 -4.67 15.75 8.27
CA ASN A 88 -4.67 15.57 9.72
C ASN A 88 -5.58 16.62 10.40
N PRO A 89 -6.76 16.25 10.86
CA PRO A 89 -7.67 17.19 11.50
C PRO A 89 -7.21 17.68 12.90
N LEU A 90 -6.18 17.04 13.50
CA LEU A 90 -5.61 17.47 14.78
C LEU A 90 -4.63 18.65 14.64
N ARG A 91 -4.20 18.98 13.41
CA ARG A 91 -3.12 19.94 13.12
C ARG A 91 -3.58 21.17 12.31
N GLY A 92 -4.79 21.64 12.52
CA GLY A 92 -5.25 22.92 11.99
C GLY A 92 -6.20 22.83 10.78
N ASP A 93 -6.38 23.95 10.08
CA ASP A 93 -7.36 24.10 9.03
C ASP A 93 -6.95 23.38 7.74
N ALA A 94 -7.80 22.45 7.30
CA ALA A 94 -7.63 21.74 6.05
C ALA A 94 -7.91 22.62 4.81
N ALA A 95 -8.62 23.74 4.95
CA ALA A 95 -9.08 24.55 3.83
C ALA A 95 -7.94 25.22 3.05
N ALA A 96 -6.84 25.57 3.73
CA ALA A 96 -5.68 26.19 3.09
C ALA A 96 -4.73 25.18 2.41
N LEU A 97 -4.82 23.90 2.70
CA LEU A 97 -3.87 22.87 2.22
C LEU A 97 -3.79 22.78 0.68
N PRO A 98 -4.89 22.87 -0.09
CA PRO A 98 -4.80 22.79 -1.56
C PRO A 98 -3.94 23.88 -2.17
N GLU A 99 -3.88 25.06 -1.57
CA GLU A 99 -3.05 26.19 -2.06
C GLU A 99 -1.56 26.02 -1.71
N GLU A 100 -1.27 25.30 -0.63
CA GLU A 100 0.10 25.08 -0.13
C GLU A 100 0.79 23.86 -0.75
N LEU A 101 0.02 22.96 -1.34
CA LEU A 101 0.51 21.68 -1.85
C LEU A 101 0.51 21.63 -3.37
N PRO A 102 1.57 21.12 -4.02
CA PRO A 102 1.71 21.17 -5.48
C PRO A 102 0.64 20.34 -6.19
N GLY A 103 -0.24 21.01 -6.92
CA GLY A 103 -1.31 20.37 -7.72
C GLY A 103 -2.31 19.57 -6.90
N ALA A 104 -2.54 19.98 -5.65
CA ALA A 104 -3.48 19.30 -4.78
C ALA A 104 -4.91 19.39 -5.29
N GLN A 105 -5.60 18.25 -5.29
CA GLN A 105 -7.01 18.12 -5.59
C GLN A 105 -7.66 17.21 -4.54
N PRO A 106 -8.93 17.45 -4.17
CA PRO A 106 -9.66 16.47 -3.35
C PRO A 106 -9.68 15.09 -4.03
N HIS A 107 -9.50 14.04 -3.22
CA HIS A 107 -9.65 12.68 -3.74
C HIS A 107 -11.11 12.44 -4.14
N PRO A 108 -11.38 11.82 -5.31
CA PRO A 108 -12.73 11.80 -5.89
C PRO A 108 -13.80 11.10 -5.02
N TRP A 109 -13.40 10.18 -4.15
CA TRP A 109 -14.34 9.41 -3.32
C TRP A 109 -13.87 9.12 -1.89
N LEU A 110 -12.67 9.59 -1.48
CA LEU A 110 -12.20 9.49 -0.09
C LEU A 110 -12.22 10.87 0.58
N PRO A 111 -13.18 11.14 1.45
CA PRO A 111 -13.20 12.38 2.24
C PRO A 111 -11.94 12.54 3.09
N GLY A 112 -11.42 13.77 3.18
CA GLY A 112 -10.22 14.05 3.95
C GLY A 112 -8.90 13.61 3.28
N CYS A 113 -8.95 13.18 2.02
CA CYS A 113 -7.80 12.82 1.22
C CYS A 113 -7.57 13.80 0.09
N LEU A 114 -6.31 14.03 -0.26
CA LEU A 114 -5.88 14.85 -1.38
C LEU A 114 -4.99 14.03 -2.32
N THR A 115 -5.13 14.25 -3.61
CA THR A 115 -4.14 13.80 -4.59
C THR A 115 -3.20 14.96 -4.90
N VAL A 116 -1.91 14.69 -5.09
CA VAL A 116 -0.90 15.72 -5.34
C VAL A 116 0.07 15.33 -6.45
N SER A 117 0.69 16.35 -7.06
CA SER A 117 1.70 16.17 -8.10
C SER A 117 3.06 16.64 -7.57
N GLY A 118 4.00 15.70 -7.39
CA GLY A 118 5.36 16.02 -6.96
C GLY A 118 5.66 15.73 -5.49
N PRO A 119 6.89 16.04 -5.04
CA PRO A 119 7.35 15.73 -3.70
C PRO A 119 6.68 16.63 -2.65
N VAL A 120 6.24 16.02 -1.56
CA VAL A 120 5.52 16.71 -0.47
C VAL A 120 6.32 16.82 0.81
N GLU A 121 7.34 15.99 0.98
CA GLU A 121 8.13 15.88 2.22
C GLU A 121 8.85 17.18 2.61
N GLN A 122 9.09 18.04 1.61
CA GLN A 122 9.75 19.34 1.81
C GLN A 122 8.76 20.48 2.08
N THR A 123 7.45 20.23 2.00
CA THR A 123 6.42 21.24 2.27
C THR A 123 6.29 21.52 3.79
N ALA A 124 5.84 22.71 4.14
CA ALA A 124 5.52 23.05 5.53
C ALA A 124 4.39 22.14 6.05
N ALA A 125 3.35 21.91 5.25
CA ALA A 125 2.23 21.05 5.59
C ALA A 125 2.66 19.63 6.04
N PHE A 126 3.64 19.03 5.35
CA PHE A 126 4.16 17.71 5.73
C PHE A 126 4.99 17.78 7.01
N ARG A 127 5.93 18.72 7.10
CA ARG A 127 6.82 18.85 8.27
C ARG A 127 6.08 19.16 9.56
N GLU A 128 5.03 19.96 9.47
CA GLU A 128 4.18 20.33 10.61
C GLU A 128 3.13 19.25 10.96
N GLY A 129 3.12 18.15 10.22
CA GLY A 129 2.20 17.04 10.47
C GLY A 129 0.74 17.33 10.11
N ARG A 130 0.47 18.33 9.26
CA ARG A 130 -0.89 18.64 8.78
C ARG A 130 -1.36 17.65 7.71
N VAL A 131 -0.41 16.92 7.10
CA VAL A 131 -0.68 15.83 6.16
C VAL A 131 0.32 14.69 6.35
N TYR A 132 -0.06 13.50 5.88
CA TYR A 132 0.86 12.37 5.70
C TYR A 132 0.53 11.59 4.43
N VAL A 133 1.54 10.89 3.90
CA VAL A 133 1.39 10.08 2.69
C VAL A 133 0.80 8.72 3.06
N GLN A 134 -0.30 8.36 2.45
CA GLN A 134 -0.89 7.04 2.57
C GLN A 134 -1.64 6.67 1.28
N ASP A 135 -1.53 5.42 0.90
CA ASP A 135 -2.30 4.84 -0.21
C ASP A 135 -3.82 4.91 0.04
N ALA A 136 -4.59 5.21 -1.01
CA ALA A 136 -6.04 5.28 -0.92
C ALA A 136 -6.67 3.97 -0.44
N ALA A 137 -6.20 2.81 -0.93
CA ALA A 137 -6.70 1.52 -0.50
C ALA A 137 -6.34 1.20 0.96
N ALA A 138 -5.13 1.61 1.40
CA ALA A 138 -4.72 1.45 2.79
C ALA A 138 -5.55 2.32 3.75
N HIS A 139 -5.89 3.56 3.33
CA HIS A 139 -6.79 4.42 4.09
C HIS A 139 -8.21 3.85 4.12
N LEU A 140 -8.72 3.39 2.99
CA LEU A 140 -10.04 2.80 2.87
C LEU A 140 -10.25 1.66 3.87
N ALA A 141 -9.26 0.78 4.05
CA ALA A 141 -9.34 -0.32 5.01
C ALA A 141 -9.66 0.18 6.44
N VAL A 142 -9.02 1.27 6.86
CA VAL A 142 -9.32 1.86 8.18
C VAL A 142 -10.67 2.60 8.17
N ALA A 143 -10.98 3.35 7.12
CA ALA A 143 -12.23 4.11 7.01
C ALA A 143 -13.48 3.23 7.17
N VAL A 144 -13.41 1.97 6.71
CA VAL A 144 -14.52 1.01 6.80
C VAL A 144 -14.47 0.09 8.02
N SER A 145 -13.46 0.23 8.89
CA SER A 145 -13.27 -0.66 10.05
C SER A 145 -14.27 -0.45 11.18
N GLY A 146 -15.10 0.59 11.12
CA GLY A 146 -16.01 0.94 12.22
C GLY A 146 -15.33 1.49 13.48
N ILE A 147 -14.05 1.87 13.38
CA ILE A 147 -13.31 2.44 14.51
C ILE A 147 -13.87 3.82 14.88
N GLU A 148 -14.09 4.07 16.17
CA GLU A 148 -14.71 5.29 16.69
C GLU A 148 -13.94 5.87 17.88
N PRO A 149 -14.13 7.16 18.20
CA PRO A 149 -13.54 7.80 19.37
C PRO A 149 -13.87 7.10 20.68
N GLY A 150 -12.86 6.87 21.51
CA GLY A 150 -13.01 6.22 22.83
C GLY A 150 -12.83 4.70 22.81
N MET A 151 -12.74 4.09 21.65
CA MET A 151 -12.50 2.65 21.49
C MET A 151 -11.08 2.25 21.91
N ARG A 152 -10.91 0.95 22.14
CA ARG A 152 -9.61 0.29 22.26
C ARG A 152 -9.33 -0.50 20.99
N ALA A 153 -8.31 -0.10 20.24
CA ALA A 153 -7.96 -0.71 18.98
C ALA A 153 -6.53 -1.30 18.98
N LEU A 154 -6.30 -2.25 18.09
CA LEU A 154 -5.01 -2.90 17.88
C LEU A 154 -4.69 -2.94 16.38
N ASP A 155 -3.50 -2.48 16.01
CA ASP A 155 -2.88 -2.69 14.69
C ASP A 155 -1.71 -3.66 14.87
N CYS A 156 -1.89 -4.91 14.42
CA CYS A 156 -0.99 -6.01 14.79
C CYS A 156 0.29 -6.11 13.96
N CYS A 157 0.37 -5.42 12.82
CA CYS A 157 1.54 -5.36 11.94
C CYS A 157 1.71 -3.93 11.42
N ALA A 158 1.82 -2.99 12.35
CA ALA A 158 1.55 -1.58 12.15
C ALA A 158 2.56 -0.83 11.26
N ALA A 159 3.82 -1.24 11.24
CA ALA A 159 4.87 -0.43 10.61
C ALA A 159 4.73 -0.31 9.08
N PRO A 160 4.92 0.91 8.55
CA PRO A 160 5.50 2.11 9.15
C PRO A 160 4.52 3.04 9.88
N GLY A 161 3.30 2.63 10.18
CA GLY A 161 2.34 3.40 10.98
C GLY A 161 1.15 3.96 10.22
N GLY A 162 1.09 3.85 8.89
CA GLY A 162 0.05 4.51 8.08
C GLY A 162 -1.38 4.17 8.51
N LYS A 163 -1.70 2.90 8.77
CA LYS A 163 -3.03 2.48 9.24
C LYS A 163 -3.28 2.89 10.70
N SER A 164 -2.26 2.77 11.56
CA SER A 164 -2.34 3.28 12.94
C SER A 164 -2.62 4.77 12.99
N PHE A 165 -1.97 5.58 12.13
CA PHE A 165 -2.23 7.03 12.08
C PHE A 165 -3.66 7.30 11.60
N ALA A 166 -4.12 6.64 10.54
CA ALA A 166 -5.49 6.76 10.07
C ALA A 166 -6.50 6.40 11.18
N ALA A 167 -6.26 5.31 11.91
CA ALA A 167 -7.10 4.88 13.03
C ALA A 167 -7.13 5.93 14.16
N ALA A 168 -5.97 6.43 14.59
CA ALA A 168 -5.89 7.45 15.64
C ALA A 168 -6.61 8.75 15.25
N LEU A 169 -6.48 9.18 13.98
CA LEU A 169 -7.16 10.36 13.48
C LEU A 169 -8.69 10.15 13.39
N GLN A 170 -9.14 8.98 12.95
CA GLN A 170 -10.57 8.63 12.96
C GLN A 170 -11.11 8.53 14.38
N MET A 171 -10.31 8.06 15.33
CA MET A 171 -10.61 8.09 16.77
C MET A 171 -10.57 9.52 17.36
N GLN A 172 -10.22 10.54 16.60
CA GLN A 172 -10.07 11.92 17.08
C GLN A 172 -9.10 12.02 18.29
N ASP A 173 -8.05 11.22 18.28
CA ASP A 173 -7.05 11.08 19.34
C ASP A 173 -7.67 10.80 20.73
N ARG A 174 -8.73 9.98 20.78
CA ARG A 174 -9.44 9.57 22.00
C ARG A 174 -9.59 8.07 22.05
N GLY A 175 -9.19 7.45 23.16
CA GLY A 175 -9.20 5.99 23.35
C GLY A 175 -7.83 5.44 23.60
N THR A 176 -7.56 4.21 23.13
CA THR A 176 -6.23 3.56 23.18
C THR A 176 -5.98 2.83 21.86
N LEU A 177 -4.82 3.03 21.28
CA LEU A 177 -4.40 2.34 20.06
C LEU A 177 -3.06 1.64 20.29
N TYR A 178 -3.07 0.32 20.34
CA TYR A 178 -1.86 -0.48 20.35
C TYR A 178 -1.35 -0.70 18.92
N SER A 179 -0.08 -0.36 18.67
CA SER A 179 0.57 -0.48 17.37
C SER A 179 1.77 -1.42 17.48
N CYS A 180 1.68 -2.61 16.90
CA CYS A 180 2.64 -3.68 17.04
C CYS A 180 3.49 -3.90 15.79
N ASP A 181 4.74 -4.23 15.96
CA ASP A 181 5.59 -4.80 14.92
C ASP A 181 6.62 -5.75 15.56
N ILE A 182 7.07 -6.75 14.79
CA ILE A 182 8.08 -7.71 15.22
C ILE A 182 9.50 -7.12 15.21
N HIS A 183 9.69 -5.97 14.55
CA HIS A 183 11.00 -5.33 14.38
C HIS A 183 11.11 -4.04 15.19
N PRO A 184 12.02 -3.94 16.18
CA PRO A 184 12.14 -2.76 17.04
C PRO A 184 12.43 -1.46 16.25
N HIS A 185 13.31 -1.51 15.24
CA HIS A 185 13.63 -0.33 14.43
C HIS A 185 12.44 0.21 13.61
N ARG A 186 11.40 -0.59 13.41
CA ARG A 186 10.16 -0.14 12.74
C ARG A 186 9.23 0.56 13.71
N LEU A 187 9.24 0.22 14.99
CA LEU A 187 8.48 0.92 16.02
C LEU A 187 8.93 2.39 16.13
N ASP A 188 10.24 2.65 16.01
CA ASP A 188 10.76 4.02 15.97
C ASP A 188 10.16 4.89 14.84
N LEU A 189 9.78 4.27 13.71
CA LEU A 189 9.13 4.97 12.60
C LEU A 189 7.70 5.38 12.97
N ILE A 190 6.99 4.48 13.68
CA ILE A 190 5.63 4.73 14.15
C ILE A 190 5.64 5.86 15.18
N GLU A 191 6.54 5.79 16.17
CA GLU A 191 6.66 6.81 17.22
C GLU A 191 6.97 8.21 16.67
N ARG A 192 7.98 8.32 15.79
CA ARG A 192 8.29 9.60 15.12
C ARG A 192 7.14 10.12 14.26
N GLY A 193 6.43 9.21 13.59
CA GLY A 193 5.25 9.56 12.81
C GLY A 193 4.13 10.10 13.68
N ALA A 194 3.83 9.42 14.80
CA ALA A 194 2.82 9.83 15.78
C ALA A 194 3.16 11.19 16.40
N GLU A 195 4.42 11.41 16.82
CA GLU A 195 4.92 12.68 17.35
C GLU A 195 4.71 13.82 16.32
N ARG A 196 5.16 13.62 15.07
CA ARG A 196 4.99 14.61 14.00
C ARG A 196 3.53 14.97 13.77
N LEU A 197 2.65 13.97 13.79
CA LEU A 197 1.21 14.13 13.58
C LEU A 197 0.47 14.65 14.81
N GLY A 198 1.10 14.65 16.01
CA GLY A 198 0.48 15.05 17.28
C GLY A 198 -0.54 14.04 17.80
N ILE A 199 -0.31 12.76 17.51
CA ILE A 199 -1.12 11.64 18.00
C ILE A 199 -0.61 11.23 19.38
N SER A 200 -1.50 11.14 20.37
CA SER A 200 -1.16 10.84 21.76
C SER A 200 -1.67 9.50 22.28
N ILE A 201 -2.68 8.92 21.64
CA ILE A 201 -3.31 7.65 22.07
C ILE A 201 -2.59 6.39 21.61
N LEU A 202 -1.52 6.53 20.84
CA LEU A 202 -0.81 5.43 20.22
C LEU A 202 0.30 4.92 21.15
N GLU A 203 0.26 3.61 21.43
CA GLU A 203 1.25 2.89 22.23
C GLU A 203 1.92 1.82 21.36
N THR A 204 3.25 1.86 21.22
CA THR A 204 4.01 0.88 20.44
C THR A 204 4.39 -0.34 21.26
N HIS A 205 4.28 -1.54 20.66
CA HIS A 205 4.65 -2.80 21.29
C HIS A 205 5.48 -3.67 20.35
N LEU A 206 6.62 -4.16 20.85
CA LEU A 206 7.40 -5.18 20.18
C LEU A 206 6.69 -6.55 20.34
N GLN A 207 6.02 -7.00 19.31
CA GLN A 207 5.15 -8.18 19.37
C GLN A 207 5.15 -8.95 18.05
N ASP A 208 5.30 -10.26 18.12
CA ASP A 208 5.00 -11.17 17.03
C ASP A 208 3.48 -11.42 16.99
N ALA A 209 2.82 -10.99 15.92
CA ALA A 209 1.37 -11.05 15.77
C ALA A 209 0.80 -12.50 15.80
N SER A 210 1.64 -13.53 15.60
CA SER A 210 1.26 -14.93 15.71
C SER A 210 1.34 -15.48 17.13
N GLN A 211 1.92 -14.72 18.09
CA GLN A 211 2.11 -15.15 19.47
C GLN A 211 1.08 -14.54 20.42
N PRO A 212 0.63 -15.29 21.43
CA PRO A 212 -0.42 -14.82 22.32
C PRO A 212 0.07 -13.75 23.32
N VAL A 213 -0.80 -12.75 23.55
CA VAL A 213 -0.70 -11.79 24.67
C VAL A 213 -1.94 -11.95 25.55
N PRO A 214 -1.85 -12.71 26.65
CA PRO A 214 -3.02 -13.06 27.48
C PRO A 214 -3.82 -11.88 27.99
N ALA A 215 -3.17 -10.74 28.26
CA ALA A 215 -3.80 -9.50 28.74
C ALA A 215 -4.73 -8.83 27.71
N TRP A 216 -4.62 -9.19 26.42
CA TRP A 216 -5.43 -8.60 25.35
C TRP A 216 -6.66 -9.44 24.98
N ARG A 217 -6.82 -10.63 25.56
CA ARG A 217 -7.92 -11.53 25.23
C ARG A 217 -9.28 -10.86 25.41
N SER A 218 -10.08 -10.86 24.35
CA SER A 218 -11.42 -10.24 24.29
C SER A 218 -11.46 -8.79 24.81
N ALA A 219 -10.39 -8.02 24.56
CA ALA A 219 -10.25 -6.66 25.10
C ALA A 219 -10.37 -5.55 24.05
N MET A 220 -10.31 -5.88 22.74
CA MET A 220 -10.28 -4.89 21.66
C MET A 220 -11.64 -4.71 21.02
N ASP A 221 -12.01 -3.46 20.79
CA ASP A 221 -13.20 -3.11 20.00
C ASP A 221 -12.96 -3.37 18.53
N VAL A 222 -11.76 -3.01 18.04
CA VAL A 222 -11.32 -3.21 16.66
C VAL A 222 -9.89 -3.74 16.62
N VAL A 223 -9.68 -4.77 15.80
CA VAL A 223 -8.34 -5.28 15.47
C VAL A 223 -8.10 -5.13 13.98
N LEU A 224 -7.03 -4.42 13.63
CA LEU A 224 -6.54 -4.26 12.26
C LEU A 224 -5.43 -5.29 12.02
N ALA A 225 -5.70 -6.29 11.22
CA ALA A 225 -4.77 -7.32 10.81
C ALA A 225 -4.27 -7.07 9.37
N ASP A 226 -3.39 -6.06 9.21
CA ASP A 226 -2.69 -5.77 7.95
C ASP A 226 -1.43 -6.64 7.86
N VAL A 227 -1.64 -7.87 7.46
CA VAL A 227 -0.64 -8.93 7.62
C VAL A 227 0.48 -8.89 6.57
N PRO A 228 1.67 -9.44 6.87
CA PRO A 228 2.72 -9.64 5.87
C PRO A 228 2.21 -10.41 4.67
N CYS A 229 2.49 -9.91 3.46
CA CYS A 229 2.01 -10.49 2.21
C CYS A 229 3.04 -10.34 1.08
N SER A 230 2.77 -10.93 -0.10
CA SER A 230 3.64 -10.84 -1.26
C SER A 230 3.78 -9.43 -1.85
N GLY A 231 2.85 -8.51 -1.55
CA GLY A 231 2.92 -7.12 -2.01
C GLY A 231 2.60 -6.90 -3.48
N LEU A 232 2.07 -7.90 -4.19
CA LEU A 232 1.87 -7.84 -5.65
C LEU A 232 0.76 -6.86 -6.10
N GLY A 233 0.08 -6.20 -5.20
CA GLY A 233 -0.86 -5.11 -5.51
C GLY A 233 -0.23 -3.71 -5.47
N VAL A 234 1.04 -3.59 -5.05
CA VAL A 234 1.72 -2.28 -4.92
C VAL A 234 3.00 -2.18 -5.75
N ILE A 235 3.16 -3.00 -6.79
CA ILE A 235 4.32 -2.99 -7.69
C ILE A 235 4.54 -1.61 -8.30
N ARG A 236 3.47 -0.90 -8.68
CA ARG A 236 3.51 0.48 -9.19
C ARG A 236 4.28 1.43 -8.27
N LYS A 237 4.16 1.26 -6.94
CA LYS A 237 4.78 2.09 -5.90
C LYS A 237 6.11 1.55 -5.41
N LYS A 238 6.30 0.22 -5.47
CA LYS A 238 7.49 -0.52 -5.04
C LYS A 238 7.91 -1.51 -6.12
N PRO A 239 8.52 -1.03 -7.22
CA PRO A 239 8.76 -1.83 -8.42
C PRO A 239 9.73 -3.00 -8.21
N ASP A 240 10.55 -2.98 -7.17
CA ASP A 240 11.45 -4.06 -6.77
C ASP A 240 10.70 -5.32 -6.32
N ILE A 241 9.48 -5.20 -5.81
CA ILE A 241 8.65 -6.34 -5.38
C ILE A 241 8.44 -7.35 -6.50
N ARG A 242 8.36 -6.91 -7.77
CA ARG A 242 8.20 -7.81 -8.93
C ARG A 242 9.31 -8.84 -9.07
N TYR A 243 10.48 -8.60 -8.47
CA TYR A 243 11.64 -9.52 -8.53
C TYR A 243 11.71 -10.47 -7.32
N HIS A 244 10.78 -10.37 -6.37
CA HIS A 244 10.68 -11.29 -5.26
C HIS A 244 9.65 -12.39 -5.57
N GLU A 245 10.07 -13.64 -5.46
CA GLU A 245 9.14 -14.76 -5.59
C GLU A 245 8.21 -14.81 -4.38
N PRO A 246 6.87 -14.83 -4.58
CA PRO A 246 5.93 -14.90 -3.47
C PRO A 246 6.08 -16.20 -2.70
N SER A 247 6.48 -16.12 -1.43
CA SER A 247 6.65 -17.31 -0.57
C SER A 247 5.37 -18.13 -0.47
N ALA A 248 5.50 -19.44 -0.58
CA ALA A 248 4.41 -20.38 -0.36
C ALA A 248 3.96 -20.46 1.10
N GLU A 249 4.76 -19.97 2.04
CA GLU A 249 4.50 -20.00 3.48
C GLU A 249 3.60 -18.85 3.94
N LEU A 250 3.50 -17.75 3.15
CA LEU A 250 2.72 -16.57 3.53
C LEU A 250 1.27 -16.88 3.91
N PRO A 251 0.49 -17.68 3.15
CA PRO A 251 -0.89 -17.97 3.52
C PRO A 251 -1.01 -18.73 4.87
N ALA A 252 -0.01 -19.54 5.23
CA ALA A 252 0.00 -20.24 6.52
C ALA A 252 0.28 -19.26 7.68
N LEU A 253 1.24 -18.35 7.50
CA LEU A 253 1.53 -17.29 8.46
C LEU A 253 0.32 -16.36 8.64
N GLN A 254 -0.32 -15.94 7.53
CA GLN A 254 -1.50 -15.08 7.55
C GLN A 254 -2.66 -15.69 8.32
N ARG A 255 -2.92 -17.00 8.13
CA ARG A 255 -3.92 -17.75 8.93
C ARG A 255 -3.56 -17.78 10.41
N ALA A 256 -2.29 -18.04 10.74
CA ALA A 256 -1.85 -18.09 12.14
C ALA A 256 -2.02 -16.74 12.83
N ILE A 257 -1.64 -15.65 12.15
CA ILE A 257 -1.84 -14.29 12.64
C ILE A 257 -3.34 -14.02 12.83
N LEU A 258 -4.16 -14.25 11.81
CA LEU A 258 -5.59 -13.96 11.85
C LEU A 258 -6.30 -14.71 12.97
N ALA A 259 -5.98 -16.00 13.17
CA ALA A 259 -6.52 -16.81 14.27
C ALA A 259 -6.09 -16.26 15.65
N GLN A 260 -4.83 -15.83 15.79
CA GLN A 260 -4.37 -15.25 17.06
C GLN A 260 -5.01 -13.88 17.33
N GLN A 261 -5.16 -13.05 16.31
CA GLN A 261 -5.76 -11.73 16.45
C GLN A 261 -7.26 -11.78 16.75
N ALA A 262 -7.96 -12.81 16.29
CA ALA A 262 -9.36 -13.08 16.63
C ALA A 262 -9.60 -13.24 18.14
N GLU A 263 -8.65 -13.85 18.87
CA GLU A 263 -8.72 -14.02 20.33
C GLU A 263 -8.77 -12.67 21.09
N TYR A 264 -8.32 -11.57 20.47
CA TYR A 264 -8.28 -10.26 21.11
C TYR A 264 -9.56 -9.46 20.91
N VAL A 265 -10.34 -9.80 19.90
CA VAL A 265 -11.62 -9.12 19.61
C VAL A 265 -12.63 -9.45 20.69
N ARG A 266 -13.25 -8.42 21.29
CA ARG A 266 -14.35 -8.64 22.24
C ARG A 266 -15.63 -9.09 21.51
N PRO A 267 -16.59 -9.70 22.19
CA PRO A 267 -17.91 -9.95 21.61
C PRO A 267 -18.52 -8.66 21.05
N GLY A 268 -18.96 -8.70 19.79
CA GLY A 268 -19.48 -7.54 19.06
C GLY A 268 -18.41 -6.55 18.56
N GLY A 269 -17.11 -6.90 18.69
CA GLY A 269 -16.01 -6.15 18.10
C GLY A 269 -15.76 -6.54 16.65
N VAL A 270 -14.82 -5.85 16.00
CA VAL A 270 -14.48 -6.00 14.57
C VAL A 270 -13.07 -6.53 14.41
N LEU A 271 -12.90 -7.53 13.54
CA LEU A 271 -11.63 -7.99 13.01
C LEU A 271 -11.54 -7.61 11.54
N LEU A 272 -10.67 -6.67 11.20
CA LEU A 272 -10.40 -6.29 9.82
C LEU A 272 -9.14 -7.00 9.34
N TYR A 273 -9.26 -7.78 8.27
CA TYR A 273 -8.14 -8.40 7.58
C TYR A 273 -7.78 -7.62 6.33
N SER A 274 -6.52 -7.25 6.15
CA SER A 274 -6.05 -6.57 4.94
C SER A 274 -4.67 -7.03 4.51
N THR A 275 -4.40 -6.91 3.21
CA THR A 275 -3.10 -7.13 2.59
C THR A 275 -2.85 -6.11 1.48
N CYS A 276 -1.60 -5.96 1.05
CA CYS A 276 -1.25 -5.20 -0.15
C CYS A 276 -0.97 -6.10 -1.38
N THR A 277 -1.47 -7.33 -1.39
CA THR A 277 -1.42 -8.23 -2.55
C THR A 277 -2.77 -8.37 -3.22
N ILE A 278 -2.75 -8.78 -4.49
CA ILE A 278 -3.97 -9.10 -5.26
C ILE A 278 -4.18 -10.61 -5.43
N LEU A 279 -3.37 -11.43 -4.78
CA LEU A 279 -3.47 -12.88 -4.90
C LEU A 279 -4.59 -13.44 -4.01
N ARG A 280 -5.56 -14.12 -4.63
CA ARG A 280 -6.68 -14.78 -3.94
C ARG A 280 -6.22 -15.70 -2.81
N ARG A 281 -5.09 -16.42 -3.01
CA ARG A 281 -4.54 -17.35 -2.00
C ARG A 281 -4.12 -16.67 -0.70
N GLU A 282 -3.83 -15.35 -0.73
CA GLU A 282 -3.42 -14.53 0.41
C GLU A 282 -4.56 -13.60 0.91
N ASN A 283 -5.66 -13.50 0.18
CA ASN A 283 -6.83 -12.68 0.47
C ASN A 283 -8.05 -13.56 0.78
N GLU A 284 -8.92 -13.73 -0.21
CA GLU A 284 -10.22 -14.40 -0.03
C GLU A 284 -10.07 -15.82 0.53
N ALA A 285 -9.06 -16.58 0.08
CA ALA A 285 -8.86 -17.95 0.54
C ALA A 285 -8.45 -18.03 2.04
N VAL A 286 -7.73 -17.02 2.54
CA VAL A 286 -7.39 -16.93 3.98
C VAL A 286 -8.63 -16.56 4.79
N ALA A 287 -9.41 -15.58 4.33
CA ALA A 287 -10.62 -15.13 5.01
C ALA A 287 -11.72 -16.22 5.01
N GLU A 288 -11.92 -16.91 3.88
CA GLU A 288 -12.85 -18.04 3.76
C GLU A 288 -12.48 -19.19 4.70
N ASP A 289 -11.19 -19.53 4.81
CA ASP A 289 -10.70 -20.56 5.72
C ASP A 289 -10.88 -20.16 7.18
N PHE A 290 -10.63 -18.90 7.50
CA PHE A 290 -10.87 -18.33 8.83
C PHE A 290 -12.34 -18.45 9.23
N LEU A 291 -13.27 -17.99 8.40
CA LEU A 291 -14.72 -18.04 8.68
C LEU A 291 -15.22 -19.48 8.86
N ARG A 292 -14.64 -20.45 8.14
CA ARG A 292 -14.99 -21.86 8.28
C ARG A 292 -14.56 -22.42 9.65
N THR A 293 -13.45 -21.92 10.21
CA THR A 293 -12.88 -22.42 11.48
C THR A 293 -13.29 -21.60 12.70
N HIS A 294 -13.85 -20.40 12.50
CA HIS A 294 -14.30 -19.49 13.56
C HIS A 294 -15.77 -19.09 13.34
N PRO A 295 -16.71 -20.00 13.64
CA PRO A 295 -18.15 -19.79 13.35
C PRO A 295 -18.81 -18.69 14.20
N ASP A 296 -18.14 -18.18 15.22
CA ASP A 296 -18.50 -17.03 16.04
C ASP A 296 -18.20 -15.68 15.35
N PHE A 297 -17.43 -15.69 14.27
CA PHE A 297 -17.24 -14.53 13.40
C PHE A 297 -18.17 -14.61 12.18
N VAL A 298 -18.81 -13.49 11.86
CA VAL A 298 -19.66 -13.36 10.67
C VAL A 298 -19.13 -12.24 9.78
N PRO A 299 -19.11 -12.41 8.44
CA PRO A 299 -18.72 -11.35 7.53
C PRO A 299 -19.74 -10.21 7.59
N GLU A 300 -19.25 -8.98 7.77
CA GLU A 300 -20.07 -7.77 7.82
C GLU A 300 -19.86 -6.96 6.55
N ASN A 301 -20.95 -6.46 5.95
CA ASN A 301 -20.84 -5.58 4.80
C ASN A 301 -20.19 -4.26 5.21
N ALA A 302 -19.05 -3.94 4.59
CA ALA A 302 -18.35 -2.71 4.88
C ALA A 302 -19.12 -1.48 4.33
N PRO A 303 -19.10 -0.35 5.05
CA PRO A 303 -19.72 0.90 4.63
C PRO A 303 -18.81 1.60 3.58
N TRP A 304 -18.79 1.06 2.34
CA TRP A 304 -17.97 1.63 1.27
C TRP A 304 -18.34 3.09 0.99
N PRO A 305 -17.36 3.99 0.80
CA PRO A 305 -17.64 5.40 0.51
C PRO A 305 -18.50 5.58 -0.74
N GLU A 306 -19.44 6.51 -0.69
CA GLU A 306 -20.22 6.91 -1.85
C GLU A 306 -19.30 7.40 -2.98
N GLY A 307 -19.60 7.06 -4.22
CA GLY A 307 -18.77 7.38 -5.38
C GLY A 307 -17.57 6.45 -5.59
N SER A 308 -17.23 5.58 -4.63
CA SER A 308 -16.16 4.59 -4.82
C SER A 308 -16.49 3.57 -5.91
N GLY A 309 -17.77 3.34 -6.19
CA GLY A 309 -18.26 2.30 -7.10
C GLY A 309 -17.93 0.87 -6.62
N ILE A 310 -17.47 0.66 -5.37
CA ILE A 310 -17.26 -0.66 -4.79
C ILE A 310 -18.62 -1.31 -4.55
N ALA A 311 -18.79 -2.55 -5.01
CA ALA A 311 -20.03 -3.29 -4.78
C ALA A 311 -20.21 -3.59 -3.28
N PRO A 312 -21.45 -3.59 -2.76
CA PRO A 312 -21.71 -4.01 -1.38
C PRO A 312 -21.15 -5.41 -1.12
N GLY A 313 -20.49 -5.57 0.03
CA GLY A 313 -19.88 -6.84 0.43
C GLY A 313 -18.93 -6.69 1.61
N ALA A 314 -18.57 -7.82 2.19
CA ALA A 314 -17.62 -7.88 3.30
C ALA A 314 -16.16 -8.00 2.83
N MET A 315 -15.93 -8.30 1.58
CA MET A 315 -14.59 -8.49 1.01
C MET A 315 -14.48 -7.72 -0.31
N VAL A 316 -13.32 -7.11 -0.54
CA VAL A 316 -12.98 -6.46 -1.81
C VAL A 316 -11.50 -6.63 -2.11
N THR A 317 -11.18 -6.94 -3.35
CA THR A 317 -9.82 -6.83 -3.88
C THR A 317 -9.80 -5.69 -4.91
N LEU A 318 -9.03 -4.65 -4.62
CA LEU A 318 -8.81 -3.52 -5.52
C LEU A 318 -7.60 -3.84 -6.40
N LEU A 319 -7.83 -3.92 -7.72
CA LEU A 319 -6.75 -4.17 -8.66
C LEU A 319 -6.05 -2.87 -9.06
N PRO A 320 -4.73 -2.89 -9.35
CA PRO A 320 -4.00 -1.73 -9.83
C PRO A 320 -4.70 -1.05 -11.02
N GLY A 321 -4.81 0.29 -10.98
CA GLY A 321 -5.52 1.09 -11.98
C GLY A 321 -7.04 1.04 -11.90
N GLN A 322 -7.61 0.32 -10.96
CA GLN A 322 -9.02 0.47 -10.63
C GLN A 322 -9.17 1.59 -9.60
N ARG A 323 -10.12 2.50 -9.87
CA ARG A 323 -10.56 3.52 -8.91
C ARG A 323 -9.43 4.41 -8.37
N GLU A 324 -8.41 4.67 -9.19
CA GLU A 324 -7.26 5.52 -8.84
C GLU A 324 -6.42 4.98 -7.65
N THR A 325 -6.39 3.67 -7.48
CA THR A 325 -5.54 2.97 -6.49
C THR A 325 -4.19 2.55 -7.08
#